data_db4a2e50fe5810d0f47885dae7d90cd8
#
_entry.id   db4a2e50fe5810d0f47885dae7d90cd8
#
_cell.length_a   1.000
_cell.length_b   1.000
_cell.length_c   1.000
_cell.angle_alpha   90.00
_cell.angle_beta   90.00
_cell.angle_gamma   90.00
#
_symmetry.space_group_name_H-M   'P 1'
#
loop_
_entity.id
_entity.type
_entity.pdbx_description
1 polymer ?
#
loop_
_entity_poly.entity_id
_entity_poly.type
_entity_poly.pdbx_seq_one_letter_code
_entity_poly.pdbx_strand_id
1 'polypeptide(L)'
;MAKRLAALAVCALLAGCAAEPPYFGPATPDHPIGYTDQQIDQNRFRVSYQGNSSTPRVTVENFLLLRSAQVALQAGYPYFEFDTRDTKTKTTYFSTFTGWPGWRGYGRYGWYGWDMGPGFAEDSTTVPITRYEAYAEIVLLNDAQGRGDPHALDAKSVIAHLGPLALPPPPGW
;
A
#
# COMPACT_ATOMS: atom_id res chain seq x y z
N MET A 1 -31.81 22.18 -27.50
CA MET A 1 -31.39 20.84 -27.04
C MET A 1 -29.86 20.68 -27.02
N ALA A 2 -29.10 21.24 -27.96
CA ALA A 2 -27.64 21.13 -28.03
C ALA A 2 -26.84 21.67 -26.80
N LYS A 3 -27.31 22.72 -26.15
CA LYS A 3 -26.65 23.30 -24.95
C LYS A 3 -26.71 22.42 -23.71
N ARG A 4 -27.71 21.54 -23.59
CA ARG A 4 -27.84 20.60 -22.44
C ARG A 4 -26.97 19.36 -22.63
N LEU A 5 -26.71 18.95 -23.85
CA LEU A 5 -25.82 17.82 -24.19
C LEU A 5 -24.35 18.20 -23.97
N ALA A 6 -23.95 19.47 -24.23
CA ALA A 6 -22.59 19.94 -23.97
C ALA A 6 -22.24 19.98 -22.47
N ALA A 7 -23.22 20.33 -21.60
CA ALA A 7 -23.00 20.34 -20.15
C ALA A 7 -22.79 18.95 -19.55
N LEU A 8 -23.48 17.93 -20.10
CA LEU A 8 -23.32 16.53 -19.65
C LEU A 8 -21.96 15.94 -20.08
N ALA A 9 -21.42 16.35 -21.24
CA ALA A 9 -20.12 15.89 -21.71
C ALA A 9 -18.96 16.43 -20.89
N VAL A 10 -19.08 17.66 -20.33
CA VAL A 10 -18.04 18.27 -19.48
C VAL A 10 -17.96 17.62 -18.10
N CYS A 11 -19.08 17.17 -17.53
CA CYS A 11 -19.08 16.45 -16.24
C CYS A 11 -18.45 15.06 -16.32
N ALA A 12 -18.44 14.40 -17.47
CA ALA A 12 -17.82 13.08 -17.66
C ALA A 12 -16.27 13.12 -17.68
N LEU A 13 -15.68 14.29 -17.95
CA LEU A 13 -14.22 14.46 -18.02
C LEU A 13 -13.55 14.73 -16.66
N LEU A 14 -14.33 14.95 -15.59
CA LEU A 14 -13.82 15.19 -14.24
C LEU A 14 -13.69 13.92 -13.39
N ALA A 15 -13.99 12.73 -13.93
CA ALA A 15 -13.89 11.45 -13.22
C ALA A 15 -12.47 10.85 -13.21
N GLY A 16 -11.44 11.64 -13.47
CA GLY A 16 -10.08 11.16 -13.54
C GLY A 16 -9.26 11.48 -12.28
N CYS A 17 -8.63 10.46 -11.70
CA CYS A 17 -7.70 10.42 -10.57
C CYS A 17 -8.34 10.23 -9.19
N ALA A 18 -9.25 9.28 -9.04
CA ALA A 18 -9.50 8.71 -7.72
C ALA A 18 -8.29 7.86 -7.33
N ALA A 19 -7.62 8.21 -6.22
CA ALA A 19 -6.59 7.37 -5.64
C ALA A 19 -7.19 5.98 -5.38
N GLU A 20 -6.47 4.93 -5.73
CA GLU A 20 -6.92 3.55 -5.53
C GLU A 20 -7.19 3.31 -4.04
N PRO A 21 -8.41 2.92 -3.65
CA PRO A 21 -8.73 2.69 -2.25
C PRO A 21 -7.91 1.51 -1.71
N PRO A 22 -7.55 1.52 -0.41
CA PRO A 22 -6.90 0.38 0.20
C PRO A 22 -7.85 -0.82 0.20
N TYR A 23 -7.42 -1.95 -0.32
CA TYR A 23 -8.18 -3.20 -0.31
C TYR A 23 -7.52 -4.23 0.60
N PHE A 24 -8.30 -5.20 1.06
CA PHE A 24 -7.86 -6.27 1.93
C PHE A 24 -7.92 -7.60 1.18
N GLY A 25 -6.75 -8.10 0.79
CA GLY A 25 -6.59 -9.34 0.05
C GLY A 25 -5.19 -9.93 0.23
N PRO A 26 -4.95 -11.15 -0.23
CA PRO A 26 -3.61 -11.75 -0.20
C PRO A 26 -2.67 -11.03 -1.16
N ALA A 27 -1.42 -10.85 -0.74
CA ALA A 27 -0.36 -10.42 -1.64
C ALA A 27 0.06 -11.58 -2.55
N THR A 28 0.33 -11.27 -3.82
CA THR A 28 0.83 -12.23 -4.81
C THR A 28 2.12 -11.70 -5.44
N PRO A 29 2.91 -12.52 -6.16
CA PRO A 29 4.11 -12.04 -6.86
C PRO A 29 3.82 -10.91 -7.86
N ASP A 30 2.66 -10.95 -8.52
CA ASP A 30 2.24 -9.94 -9.49
C ASP A 30 1.62 -8.70 -8.82
N HIS A 31 1.04 -8.88 -7.61
CA HIS A 31 0.41 -7.83 -6.82
C HIS A 31 0.93 -7.88 -5.37
N PRO A 32 2.04 -7.17 -5.08
CA PRO A 32 2.71 -7.26 -3.78
C PRO A 32 1.99 -6.50 -2.64
N ILE A 33 0.85 -5.85 -2.95
CA ILE A 33 0.02 -5.14 -1.98
C ILE A 33 -0.98 -6.13 -1.39
N GLY A 34 -1.11 -6.14 -0.06
CA GLY A 34 -1.99 -7.09 0.63
C GLY A 34 -1.30 -7.76 1.81
N TYR A 35 -1.91 -8.82 2.31
CA TYR A 35 -1.39 -9.58 3.43
C TYR A 35 -0.62 -10.83 3.00
N THR A 36 0.35 -11.21 3.85
CA THR A 36 0.97 -12.54 3.84
C THR A 36 0.97 -13.10 5.26
N ASP A 37 0.91 -14.42 5.36
CA ASP A 37 1.05 -15.12 6.63
C ASP A 37 1.88 -16.39 6.44
N GLN A 38 2.66 -16.70 7.45
CA GLN A 38 3.52 -17.88 7.50
C GLN A 38 3.47 -18.49 8.89
N GLN A 39 3.17 -19.76 8.97
CA GLN A 39 3.31 -20.51 10.22
C GLN A 39 4.79 -20.69 10.54
N ILE A 40 5.17 -20.31 11.77
CA ILE A 40 6.55 -20.42 12.27
C ILE A 40 6.67 -21.65 13.19
N ASP A 41 5.66 -21.85 14.02
CA ASP A 41 5.58 -22.96 14.98
C ASP A 41 4.11 -23.37 15.15
N GLN A 42 3.82 -24.37 15.97
CA GLN A 42 2.49 -24.98 16.16
C GLN A 42 1.41 -23.92 16.45
N ASN A 43 1.73 -22.93 17.28
CA ASN A 43 0.83 -21.84 17.65
C ASN A 43 1.41 -20.44 17.37
N ARG A 44 2.42 -20.33 16.51
CA ARG A 44 3.07 -19.07 16.14
C ARG A 44 3.00 -18.83 14.65
N PHE A 45 2.62 -17.59 14.29
CA PHE A 45 2.56 -17.13 12.91
C PHE A 45 3.25 -15.80 12.76
N ARG A 46 3.87 -15.61 11.61
CA ARG A 46 4.29 -14.28 11.15
C ARG A 46 3.25 -13.80 10.17
N VAL A 47 2.74 -12.61 10.42
CA VAL A 47 1.73 -11.96 9.58
C VAL A 47 2.28 -10.62 9.12
N SER A 48 2.06 -10.26 7.86
CA SER A 48 2.38 -8.92 7.37
C SER A 48 1.25 -8.36 6.49
N TYR A 49 1.20 -7.04 6.37
CA TYR A 49 0.36 -6.34 5.42
C TYR A 49 1.12 -5.18 4.80
N GLN A 50 1.16 -5.11 3.47
CA GLN A 50 1.75 -4.03 2.71
C GLN A 50 0.66 -3.20 2.04
N GLY A 51 0.66 -1.89 2.30
CA GLY A 51 -0.23 -0.92 1.66
C GLY A 51 0.33 -0.38 0.33
N ASN A 52 -0.54 0.27 -0.44
CA ASN A 52 -0.14 1.09 -1.59
C ASN A 52 0.29 2.50 -1.13
N SER A 53 0.65 3.39 -2.07
CA SER A 53 1.08 4.75 -1.77
C SER A 53 -0.02 5.67 -1.22
N SER A 54 -1.28 5.30 -1.36
CA SER A 54 -2.45 6.01 -0.84
C SER A 54 -2.98 5.41 0.47
N THR A 55 -2.45 4.26 0.92
CA THR A 55 -2.91 3.59 2.14
C THR A 55 -2.32 4.27 3.38
N PRO A 56 -3.13 4.85 4.28
CA PRO A 56 -2.65 5.42 5.53
C PRO A 56 -2.02 4.37 6.43
N ARG A 57 -1.05 4.78 7.24
CA ARG A 57 -0.37 3.90 8.20
C ARG A 57 -1.36 3.16 9.13
N VAL A 58 -2.34 3.87 9.67
CA VAL A 58 -3.36 3.29 10.55
C VAL A 58 -4.18 2.19 9.86
N THR A 59 -4.46 2.34 8.56
CA THR A 59 -5.17 1.31 7.78
C THR A 59 -4.32 0.07 7.61
N VAL A 60 -3.00 0.22 7.36
CA VAL A 60 -2.05 -0.89 7.26
C VAL A 60 -1.98 -1.67 8.58
N GLU A 61 -1.91 -0.96 9.70
CA GLU A 61 -1.89 -1.56 11.05
C GLU A 61 -3.21 -2.27 11.39
N ASN A 62 -4.36 -1.68 11.02
CA ASN A 62 -5.68 -2.30 11.19
C ASN A 62 -5.84 -3.57 10.35
N PHE A 63 -5.33 -3.57 9.13
CA PHE A 63 -5.40 -4.72 8.24
C PHE A 63 -4.46 -5.85 8.69
N LEU A 64 -3.28 -5.51 9.25
CA LEU A 64 -2.45 -6.49 9.93
C LEU A 64 -3.19 -7.14 11.11
N LEU A 65 -3.83 -6.34 11.97
CA LEU A 65 -4.60 -6.82 13.10
C LEU A 65 -5.78 -7.69 12.67
N LEU A 66 -6.52 -7.29 11.63
CA LEU A 66 -7.61 -8.07 11.06
C LEU A 66 -7.12 -9.44 10.54
N ARG A 67 -6.00 -9.46 9.79
CA ARG A 67 -5.44 -10.72 9.28
C ARG A 67 -4.97 -11.63 10.42
N SER A 68 -4.34 -11.07 11.44
CA SER A 68 -3.93 -11.82 12.63
C SER A 68 -5.10 -12.54 13.31
N ALA A 69 -6.22 -11.82 13.47
CA ALA A 69 -7.45 -12.40 14.01
C ALA A 69 -8.03 -13.51 13.13
N GLN A 70 -8.01 -13.34 11.79
CA GLN A 70 -8.47 -14.36 10.86
C GLN A 70 -7.58 -15.62 10.94
N VAL A 71 -6.26 -15.45 11.00
CA VAL A 71 -5.30 -16.57 11.16
C VAL A 71 -5.57 -17.33 12.44
N ALA A 72 -5.81 -16.63 13.55
CA ALA A 72 -6.14 -17.27 14.83
C ALA A 72 -7.39 -18.14 14.72
N LEU A 73 -8.50 -17.62 14.16
CA LEU A 73 -9.73 -18.42 14.00
C LEU A 73 -9.57 -19.55 12.99
N GLN A 74 -8.83 -19.35 11.90
CA GLN A 74 -8.55 -20.40 10.91
C GLN A 74 -7.75 -21.56 11.52
N ALA A 75 -6.85 -21.26 12.44
CA ALA A 75 -6.09 -22.24 13.20
C ALA A 75 -6.85 -22.85 14.39
N GLY A 76 -8.10 -22.42 14.65
CA GLY A 76 -8.96 -22.93 15.72
C GLY A 76 -8.75 -22.30 17.09
N TYR A 77 -8.05 -21.15 17.16
CA TYR A 77 -7.79 -20.44 18.41
C TYR A 77 -8.68 -19.21 18.54
N PRO A 78 -9.35 -19.01 19.68
CA PRO A 78 -10.24 -17.87 19.88
C PRO A 78 -9.50 -16.56 20.22
N TYR A 79 -8.26 -16.64 20.70
CA TYR A 79 -7.46 -15.50 21.11
C TYR A 79 -6.08 -15.53 20.48
N PHE A 80 -5.46 -14.38 20.41
CA PHE A 80 -4.05 -14.21 20.00
C PHE A 80 -3.44 -13.01 20.71
N GLU A 81 -2.12 -12.97 20.80
CA GLU A 81 -1.34 -11.84 21.28
C GLU A 81 -0.21 -11.53 20.29
N PHE A 82 0.28 -10.30 20.33
CA PHE A 82 1.46 -9.89 19.58
C PHE A 82 2.72 -10.14 20.42
N ASP A 83 3.60 -11.03 19.97
CA ASP A 83 4.94 -11.19 20.54
C ASP A 83 5.85 -10.06 20.07
N THR A 84 5.85 -9.77 18.77
CA THR A 84 6.55 -8.62 18.19
C THR A 84 5.65 -7.93 17.17
N ARG A 85 5.75 -6.59 17.11
CA ARG A 85 5.02 -5.79 16.13
C ARG A 85 5.83 -4.57 15.72
N ASP A 86 5.93 -4.31 14.42
CA ASP A 86 6.57 -3.12 13.88
C ASP A 86 5.90 -2.66 12.58
N THR A 87 6.07 -1.39 12.26
CA THR A 87 5.59 -0.79 11.00
C THR A 87 6.72 -0.04 10.33
N LYS A 88 7.16 -0.54 9.18
CA LYS A 88 8.21 0.05 8.36
C LYS A 88 7.64 1.06 7.38
N THR A 89 8.37 2.14 7.21
CA THR A 89 8.11 3.13 6.16
C THR A 89 9.09 2.89 5.02
N LYS A 90 8.57 2.59 3.83
CA LYS A 90 9.38 2.44 2.61
C LYS A 90 9.13 3.64 1.71
N THR A 91 10.13 4.52 1.59
CA THR A 91 10.08 5.66 0.67
C THR A 91 10.89 5.34 -0.56
N THR A 92 10.26 5.39 -1.73
CA THR A 92 10.92 5.26 -3.03
C THR A 92 10.84 6.62 -3.72
N TYR A 93 11.95 7.09 -4.23
CA TYR A 93 12.01 8.35 -4.98
C TYR A 93 11.83 8.05 -6.46
N PHE A 94 10.83 8.66 -7.07
CA PHE A 94 10.62 8.60 -8.51
C PHE A 94 11.09 9.92 -9.13
N SER A 95 12.18 9.88 -9.88
CA SER A 95 12.69 11.04 -10.61
C SER A 95 12.20 10.97 -12.04
N THR A 96 11.34 11.91 -12.43
CA THR A 96 10.92 12.04 -13.82
C THR A 96 11.91 12.96 -14.53
N PHE A 97 12.72 12.38 -15.41
CA PHE A 97 13.58 13.16 -16.29
C PHE A 97 12.74 13.59 -17.51
N THR A 98 12.29 14.82 -17.52
CA THR A 98 11.70 15.44 -18.70
C THR A 98 12.78 16.08 -19.56
N GLY A 99 13.76 15.28 -19.96
CA GLY A 99 14.69 15.67 -20.99
C GLY A 99 14.02 15.53 -22.34
N TRP A 100 13.61 16.62 -22.93
CA TRP A 100 13.24 16.64 -24.35
C TRP A 100 14.47 16.20 -25.15
N PRO A 101 14.40 15.14 -25.98
CA PRO A 101 15.49 14.85 -26.90
C PRO A 101 15.52 15.98 -27.91
N GLY A 102 16.41 16.96 -27.66
CA GLY A 102 16.64 18.02 -28.61
C GLY A 102 16.94 17.42 -29.97
N TRP A 103 16.11 17.76 -30.92
CA TRP A 103 16.34 17.50 -32.32
C TRP A 103 17.74 17.98 -32.67
N ARG A 104 18.66 17.05 -32.90
CA ARG A 104 19.94 17.37 -33.51
C ARG A 104 19.65 17.86 -34.91
N GLY A 105 19.49 19.17 -35.05
CA GLY A 105 19.54 19.83 -36.32
C GLY A 105 20.90 19.58 -36.95
N TYR A 106 20.90 18.91 -38.12
CA TYR A 106 22.03 18.87 -39.00
C TYR A 106 22.34 20.28 -39.47
N GLY A 107 23.28 20.94 -38.77
CA GLY A 107 23.85 22.22 -39.16
C GLY A 107 25.32 22.02 -39.42
N ARG A 108 25.68 21.83 -40.68
CA ARG A 108 27.05 21.88 -41.20
C ARG A 108 27.50 23.33 -41.21
N TYR A 109 28.76 23.57 -40.74
CA TYR A 109 29.53 24.82 -40.72
C TYR A 109 29.50 25.61 -39.40
N GLY A 110 30.68 25.69 -38.78
CA GLY A 110 31.02 26.70 -37.81
C GLY A 110 32.05 26.28 -36.76
N TRP A 111 33.33 26.25 -37.17
CA TRP A 111 34.44 26.26 -36.25
C TRP A 111 34.58 27.70 -35.71
N TYR A 112 34.59 27.88 -34.43
CA TYR A 112 34.85 28.99 -33.52
C TYR A 112 33.68 29.21 -32.53
N GLY A 113 34.08 29.14 -31.23
CA GLY A 113 33.28 29.71 -30.16
C GLY A 113 33.08 28.77 -28.96
N TRP A 114 34.05 28.87 -28.06
CA TRP A 114 33.84 28.48 -26.68
C TRP A 114 32.87 29.51 -26.09
N ASP A 115 31.60 29.12 -25.97
CA ASP A 115 30.69 29.81 -25.10
C ASP A 115 29.88 28.76 -24.35
N MET A 116 30.35 28.50 -23.13
CA MET A 116 29.57 27.75 -22.14
C MET A 116 28.48 28.72 -21.65
N GLY A 117 27.35 28.73 -22.32
CA GLY A 117 26.15 29.37 -21.79
C GLY A 117 25.71 28.68 -20.48
N PRO A 118 25.40 29.48 -19.45
CA PRO A 118 24.99 28.96 -18.15
C PRO A 118 23.59 28.38 -18.21
N GLY A 119 23.44 27.15 -17.71
CA GLY A 119 22.20 26.74 -17.12
C GLY A 119 21.23 25.99 -18.00
N PHE A 120 21.56 24.74 -18.31
CA PHE A 120 20.48 23.75 -18.34
C PHE A 120 20.14 23.47 -16.88
N ALA A 121 19.18 24.20 -16.34
CA ALA A 121 18.51 23.82 -15.12
C ALA A 121 17.79 22.50 -15.40
N GLU A 122 18.40 21.39 -15.00
CA GLU A 122 17.75 20.10 -14.95
C GLU A 122 16.65 20.18 -13.90
N ASP A 123 15.45 20.51 -14.34
CA ASP A 123 14.26 20.46 -13.50
C ASP A 123 13.87 18.99 -13.32
N SER A 124 14.64 18.30 -12.48
CA SER A 124 14.33 16.95 -12.06
C SER A 124 13.35 17.01 -10.90
N THR A 125 12.06 16.86 -11.20
CA THR A 125 11.04 16.76 -10.16
C THR A 125 11.14 15.37 -9.53
N THR A 126 11.70 15.29 -8.33
CA THR A 126 11.75 14.07 -7.54
C THR A 126 10.52 14.01 -6.64
N VAL A 127 9.63 13.07 -6.88
CA VAL A 127 8.44 12.84 -6.06
C VAL A 127 8.69 11.65 -5.13
N PRO A 128 8.65 11.83 -3.80
CA PRO A 128 8.74 10.72 -2.85
C PRO A 128 7.42 9.92 -2.85
N ILE A 129 7.50 8.62 -3.07
CA ILE A 129 6.39 7.69 -2.92
C ILE A 129 6.60 6.92 -1.62
N THR A 130 5.77 7.20 -0.62
CA THR A 130 5.83 6.54 0.69
C THR A 130 4.81 5.41 0.75
N ARG A 131 5.24 4.25 1.22
CA ARG A 131 4.39 3.08 1.49
C ARG A 131 4.66 2.58 2.89
N TYR A 132 3.64 2.02 3.51
CA TYR A 132 3.74 1.40 4.83
C TYR A 132 3.62 -0.11 4.71
N GLU A 133 4.45 -0.81 5.48
CA GLU A 133 4.39 -2.26 5.67
C GLU A 133 4.41 -2.54 7.17
N ALA A 134 3.34 -3.15 7.67
CA ALA A 134 3.28 -3.63 9.04
C ALA A 134 3.51 -5.14 9.08
N TYR A 135 4.24 -5.60 10.08
CA TYR A 135 4.45 -7.03 10.33
C TYR A 135 4.41 -7.32 11.82
N ALA A 136 4.03 -8.54 12.14
CA ALA A 136 3.99 -9.02 13.52
C ALA A 136 4.28 -10.52 13.57
N GLU A 137 4.82 -10.96 14.70
CA GLU A 137 4.72 -12.34 15.15
C GLU A 137 3.61 -12.44 16.18
N ILE A 138 2.70 -13.37 15.96
CA ILE A 138 1.55 -13.61 16.84
C ILE A 138 1.66 -14.98 17.47
N VAL A 139 1.24 -15.06 18.73
CA VAL A 139 1.05 -16.30 19.47
C VAL A 139 -0.44 -16.55 19.62
N LEU A 140 -0.87 -17.74 19.21
CA LEU A 140 -2.27 -18.15 19.28
C LEU A 140 -2.55 -18.75 20.65
N LEU A 141 -3.65 -18.33 21.28
CA LEU A 141 -4.02 -18.69 22.64
C LEU A 141 -5.37 -19.41 22.65
N ASN A 142 -5.46 -20.47 23.44
CA ASN A 142 -6.73 -21.14 23.70
C ASN A 142 -7.57 -20.36 24.73
N ASP A 143 -8.81 -20.82 24.97
CA ASP A 143 -9.75 -20.20 25.91
C ASP A 143 -9.17 -20.01 27.33
N ALA A 144 -8.44 -21.00 27.84
CA ALA A 144 -7.89 -20.96 29.19
C ALA A 144 -6.75 -19.94 29.31
N GLN A 145 -5.96 -19.80 28.26
CA GLN A 145 -4.85 -18.83 28.20
C GLN A 145 -5.36 -17.41 27.94
N GLY A 146 -6.25 -17.23 26.97
CA GLY A 146 -6.68 -15.89 26.52
C GLY A 146 -7.60 -15.17 27.52
N ARG A 147 -8.47 -15.86 28.27
CA ARG A 147 -9.41 -15.20 29.21
C ARG A 147 -8.75 -14.53 30.39
N GLY A 148 -7.56 -14.94 30.77
CA GLY A 148 -6.82 -14.38 31.91
C GLY A 148 -5.71 -13.41 31.52
N ASP A 149 -5.41 -13.27 30.24
CA ASP A 149 -4.33 -12.47 29.74
C ASP A 149 -4.81 -11.07 29.30
N PRO A 150 -4.34 -9.98 29.93
CA PRO A 150 -4.72 -8.62 29.55
C PRO A 150 -4.19 -8.20 28.18
N HIS A 151 -3.22 -8.91 27.61
CA HIS A 151 -2.65 -8.67 26.29
C HIS A 151 -3.32 -9.48 25.18
N ALA A 152 -4.09 -10.51 25.56
CA ALA A 152 -4.81 -11.34 24.60
C ALA A 152 -5.95 -10.56 23.93
N LEU A 153 -6.03 -10.69 22.63
CA LEU A 153 -7.08 -10.10 21.80
C LEU A 153 -8.08 -11.19 21.40
N ASP A 154 -9.37 -10.92 21.59
CA ASP A 154 -10.44 -11.79 21.09
C ASP A 154 -10.57 -11.65 19.56
N ALA A 155 -10.26 -12.72 18.85
CA ALA A 155 -10.21 -12.72 17.39
C ALA A 155 -11.58 -12.42 16.75
N LYS A 156 -12.70 -12.90 17.34
CA LYS A 156 -14.05 -12.61 16.83
C LYS A 156 -14.39 -11.14 17.01
N SER A 157 -14.02 -10.56 18.16
CA SER A 157 -14.23 -9.14 18.44
C SER A 157 -13.46 -8.25 17.46
N VAL A 158 -12.19 -8.56 17.19
CA VAL A 158 -11.38 -7.83 16.21
C VAL A 158 -12.02 -7.89 14.81
N ILE A 159 -12.44 -9.06 14.37
CA ILE A 159 -13.07 -9.22 13.05
C ILE A 159 -14.40 -8.46 12.97
N ALA A 160 -15.21 -8.47 14.03
CA ALA A 160 -16.48 -7.76 14.06
C ALA A 160 -16.29 -6.24 13.90
N HIS A 161 -15.21 -5.67 14.49
CA HIS A 161 -14.94 -4.24 14.42
C HIS A 161 -14.22 -3.80 13.15
N LEU A 162 -13.22 -4.57 12.70
CA LEU A 162 -12.36 -4.19 11.59
C LEU A 162 -12.83 -4.77 10.24
N GLY A 163 -13.53 -5.89 10.25
CA GLY A 163 -14.03 -6.53 9.02
C GLY A 163 -14.82 -5.60 8.10
N PRO A 164 -15.76 -4.79 8.61
CA PRO A 164 -16.50 -3.83 7.79
C PRO A 164 -15.65 -2.76 7.08
N LEU A 165 -14.42 -2.52 7.55
CA LEU A 165 -13.48 -1.57 6.95
C LEU A 165 -12.67 -2.18 5.80
N ALA A 166 -12.69 -3.50 5.67
CA ALA A 166 -11.91 -4.24 4.70
C ALA A 166 -12.67 -4.37 3.37
N LEU A 167 -12.28 -3.57 2.39
CA LEU A 167 -12.81 -3.72 1.02
C LEU A 167 -12.14 -4.90 0.34
N PRO A 168 -12.89 -5.74 -0.39
CA PRO A 168 -12.29 -6.81 -1.19
C PRO A 168 -11.46 -6.23 -2.34
N PRO A 169 -10.46 -6.96 -2.85
CA PRO A 169 -9.74 -6.55 -4.04
C PRO A 169 -10.67 -6.47 -5.24
N PRO A 170 -10.36 -5.60 -6.23
CA PRO A 170 -11.16 -5.50 -7.44
C PRO A 170 -11.15 -6.80 -8.24
N PRO A 171 -12.18 -7.04 -9.08
CA PRO A 171 -12.23 -8.24 -9.92
C PRO A 171 -11.01 -8.30 -10.85
N GLY A 172 -10.36 -9.46 -10.92
CA GLY A 172 -9.21 -9.67 -11.81
C GLY A 172 -7.85 -9.54 -11.15
N TRP A 173 -7.82 -9.45 -9.85
CA TRP A 173 -6.59 -9.54 -9.01
C TRP A 173 -6.08 -10.96 -8.90
#